data_bc92c0e7e02ebefc9ffdac331498c2fd
#
_entry.id   bc92c0e7e02ebefc9ffdac331498c2fd
#
_cell.length_a   1.000
_cell.length_b   1.000
_cell.length_c   1.000
_cell.angle_alpha   90.00
_cell.angle_beta   90.00
_cell.angle_gamma   90.00
#
_symmetry.space_group_name_H-M   'P 1'
#
loop_
_entity.id
_entity.type
_entity.pdbx_description
1 polymer ?
#
loop_
_entity_poly.entity_id
_entity_poly.type
_entity_poly.pdbx_seq_one_letter_code
_entity_poly.pdbx_strand_id
1 'polypeptide(L)'
;MESTTELPTLTTLPPVSPAFMRTAAVQGSGRAETTVALAQAARLIEAHRYQEALEALGSVQVPNISAPDLELRVLHAETWARLYLGDVEKADSVAERARALSEGSGFSDLDRAESLFRLGCCRLKLTRVTNAVSLYTLALRLSERGGTEGDRLRAQTFEWRSRCYQLQREWEAAEIDAHSSVELAQQIGDGRLEALAQMQCSLVTERRGDPLLARFYAERARVLASDNGDHQTEARILNNLGGLSYLLGEPQVAVAYLKEAFALSLDVGNDADAAQAVSSLAQVHLRCGAPQLAEEQARHALSILAERADYVDERGNVHLVLGRALLDQEREDEAMKEFAAAEWLFESLGSASHMAAAWMAQGDLYGRKGELEASLALYRRSAEALQDFNF
;
A
#
# COMPACT_ATOMS: atom_id res chain seq x y z
N MET A 1 7.46 46.16 2.27
CA MET A 1 8.12 45.19 1.44
C MET A 1 7.61 43.83 1.94
N GLU A 2 6.48 43.41 1.38
CA GLU A 2 5.82 42.14 1.71
C GLU A 2 6.48 41.05 0.91
N SER A 3 7.04 40.07 1.58
CA SER A 3 7.55 38.86 0.95
C SER A 3 6.39 37.86 0.89
N THR A 4 5.83 37.71 -0.30
CA THR A 4 4.92 36.61 -0.63
C THR A 4 5.69 35.30 -0.62
N THR A 5 5.47 34.50 0.40
CA THR A 5 5.90 33.10 0.48
C THR A 5 5.01 32.28 -0.46
N GLU A 6 5.56 31.88 -1.61
CA GLU A 6 4.93 30.87 -2.46
C GLU A 6 4.92 29.53 -1.72
N LEU A 7 3.72 28.94 -1.61
CA LEU A 7 3.52 27.59 -1.10
C LEU A 7 4.09 26.56 -2.08
N PRO A 8 4.86 25.55 -1.65
CA PRO A 8 5.38 24.52 -2.53
C PRO A 8 4.24 23.65 -3.06
N THR A 9 4.24 23.42 -4.37
CA THR A 9 3.30 22.58 -5.11
C THR A 9 3.45 21.11 -4.72
N LEU A 10 2.42 20.58 -4.12
CA LEU A 10 2.27 19.19 -3.68
C LEU A 10 1.93 18.26 -4.87
N THR A 11 2.81 17.31 -5.19
CA THR A 11 2.57 16.27 -6.23
C THR A 11 2.91 14.88 -5.72
N THR A 12 1.89 14.06 -5.42
CA THR A 12 2.02 12.62 -5.06
C THR A 12 1.03 11.70 -5.77
N LEU A 13 0.23 12.24 -6.66
CA LEU A 13 -0.37 11.50 -7.77
C LEU A 13 0.35 11.93 -9.04
N PRO A 14 0.33 11.13 -10.12
CA PRO A 14 0.67 11.70 -11.40
C PRO A 14 -0.19 12.97 -11.54
N PRO A 15 0.44 14.12 -11.72
CA PRO A 15 -0.33 15.33 -11.88
C PRO A 15 -1.30 15.10 -13.02
N VAL A 16 -2.50 15.57 -12.87
CA VAL A 16 -3.36 15.82 -14.02
C VAL A 16 -2.48 16.66 -14.96
N SER A 17 -2.04 16.06 -16.09
CA SER A 17 -1.02 16.62 -16.98
C SER A 17 -1.19 18.13 -17.16
N PRO A 18 -0.12 18.95 -17.17
CA PRO A 18 -0.20 20.40 -17.46
C PRO A 18 -0.87 20.73 -18.81
N ALA A 19 -0.92 19.80 -19.75
CA ALA A 19 -1.74 19.89 -20.95
C ALA A 19 -3.24 20.12 -20.66
N PHE A 20 -3.69 19.71 -19.47
CA PHE A 20 -5.06 19.88 -19.02
C PHE A 20 -5.48 21.34 -18.79
N MET A 21 -4.58 22.18 -18.33
CA MET A 21 -4.89 23.61 -18.06
C MET A 21 -4.99 24.46 -19.31
N ARG A 22 -4.42 24.03 -20.44
CA ARG A 22 -4.34 24.87 -21.69
C ARG A 22 -5.52 24.70 -22.62
N THR A 23 -6.37 23.71 -22.50
CA THR A 23 -7.52 23.42 -23.36
C THR A 23 -8.89 23.83 -22.81
N ALA A 24 -8.95 24.47 -21.65
CA ALA A 24 -10.19 24.81 -20.94
C ALA A 24 -10.94 26.04 -21.51
N ALA A 25 -10.43 26.71 -22.54
CA ALA A 25 -11.14 27.79 -23.18
C ALA A 25 -11.89 27.26 -24.42
N VAL A 26 -13.22 27.28 -24.35
CA VAL A 26 -14.22 27.05 -25.42
C VAL A 26 -14.83 25.64 -25.48
N GLN A 27 -16.04 25.56 -25.02
CA GLN A 27 -17.27 24.85 -25.42
C GLN A 27 -18.03 24.15 -24.32
N GLY A 28 -19.18 24.70 -23.96
CA GLY A 28 -20.29 24.01 -23.26
C GLY A 28 -20.19 23.94 -21.72
N SER A 29 -21.25 24.29 -21.00
CA SER A 29 -21.32 24.26 -19.53
C SER A 29 -20.91 22.92 -18.94
N GLY A 30 -21.26 21.79 -19.54
CA GLY A 30 -20.91 20.46 -19.04
C GLY A 30 -19.42 20.11 -19.07
N ARG A 31 -18.65 20.63 -20.05
CA ARG A 31 -17.19 20.43 -20.11
C ARG A 31 -16.47 21.22 -19.02
N ALA A 32 -16.92 22.44 -18.76
CA ALA A 32 -16.36 23.27 -17.70
C ALA A 32 -16.67 22.68 -16.30
N GLU A 33 -17.89 22.20 -16.08
CA GLU A 33 -18.30 21.53 -14.83
C GLU A 33 -17.48 20.26 -14.59
N THR A 34 -17.30 19.42 -15.60
CA THR A 34 -16.46 18.21 -15.52
C THR A 34 -15.01 18.56 -15.20
N THR A 35 -14.46 19.60 -15.81
CA THR A 35 -13.09 20.04 -15.55
C THR A 35 -12.90 20.52 -14.12
N VAL A 36 -13.87 21.24 -13.56
CA VAL A 36 -13.85 21.72 -12.18
C VAL A 36 -13.95 20.55 -11.20
N ALA A 37 -14.87 19.62 -11.45
CA ALA A 37 -15.02 18.42 -10.63
C ALA A 37 -13.76 17.56 -10.63
N LEU A 38 -13.11 17.36 -11.77
CA LEU A 38 -11.84 16.65 -11.86
C LEU A 38 -10.71 17.35 -11.08
N ALA A 39 -10.59 18.67 -11.20
CA ALA A 39 -9.59 19.43 -10.45
C ALA A 39 -9.84 19.35 -8.93
N GLN A 40 -11.10 19.38 -8.52
CA GLN A 40 -11.48 19.18 -7.12
C GLN A 40 -11.17 17.76 -6.64
N ALA A 41 -11.55 16.75 -7.41
CA ALA A 41 -11.27 15.35 -7.10
C ALA A 41 -9.77 15.08 -6.98
N ALA A 42 -8.96 15.63 -7.90
CA ALA A 42 -7.50 15.49 -7.83
C ALA A 42 -6.94 16.04 -6.51
N ARG A 43 -7.35 17.25 -6.10
CA ARG A 43 -6.93 17.83 -4.81
C ARG A 43 -7.36 16.99 -3.61
N LEU A 44 -8.56 16.44 -3.65
CA LEU A 44 -9.08 15.58 -2.58
C LEU A 44 -8.34 14.25 -2.51
N ILE A 45 -8.00 13.67 -3.65
CA ILE A 45 -7.17 12.46 -3.73
C ILE A 45 -5.76 12.74 -3.17
N GLU A 46 -5.15 13.88 -3.52
CA GLU A 46 -3.87 14.33 -2.95
C GLU A 46 -3.94 14.52 -1.43
N ALA A 47 -5.08 14.96 -0.93
CA ALA A 47 -5.35 15.12 0.50
C ALA A 47 -5.86 13.82 1.17
N HIS A 48 -5.81 12.66 0.48
CA HIS A 48 -6.31 11.36 0.95
C HIS A 48 -7.80 11.32 1.32
N ARG A 49 -8.60 12.29 0.84
CA ARG A 49 -10.04 12.41 1.07
C ARG A 49 -10.82 11.70 -0.05
N TYR A 50 -10.63 10.39 -0.17
CA TYR A 50 -11.09 9.60 -1.32
C TYR A 50 -12.62 9.54 -1.45
N GLN A 51 -13.35 9.49 -0.34
CA GLN A 51 -14.81 9.48 -0.35
C GLN A 51 -15.36 10.79 -0.95
N GLU A 52 -14.83 11.92 -0.52
CA GLU A 52 -15.24 13.22 -1.03
C GLU A 52 -14.81 13.43 -2.50
N ALA A 53 -13.68 12.82 -2.89
CA ALA A 53 -13.28 12.81 -4.30
C ALA A 53 -14.31 12.08 -5.17
N LEU A 54 -14.84 10.93 -4.71
CA LEU A 54 -15.92 10.22 -5.41
C LEU A 54 -17.21 11.04 -5.46
N GLU A 55 -17.56 11.75 -4.40
CA GLU A 55 -18.74 12.64 -4.37
C GLU A 55 -18.58 13.79 -5.37
N ALA A 56 -17.40 14.41 -5.45
CA ALA A 56 -17.08 15.43 -6.43
C ALA A 56 -17.19 14.89 -7.87
N LEU A 57 -16.71 13.67 -8.13
CA LEU A 57 -16.85 13.01 -9.43
C LEU A 57 -18.29 12.57 -9.71
N GLY A 58 -19.05 12.17 -8.68
CA GLY A 58 -20.46 11.75 -8.81
C GLY A 58 -21.40 12.87 -9.27
N SER A 59 -21.00 14.13 -9.12
CA SER A 59 -21.72 15.28 -9.69
C SER A 59 -21.65 15.34 -11.23
N VAL A 60 -20.72 14.59 -11.82
CA VAL A 60 -20.51 14.53 -13.28
C VAL A 60 -21.23 13.30 -13.83
N GLN A 61 -22.22 13.53 -14.70
CA GLN A 61 -22.87 12.43 -15.41
C GLN A 61 -21.96 11.94 -16.54
N VAL A 62 -21.17 10.90 -16.27
CA VAL A 62 -20.23 10.28 -17.23
C VAL A 62 -20.86 10.02 -18.63
N PRO A 63 -22.13 9.53 -18.76
CA PRO A 63 -22.76 9.34 -20.07
C PRO A 63 -22.96 10.61 -20.88
N ASN A 64 -22.87 11.78 -20.28
CA ASN A 64 -23.07 13.09 -20.92
C ASN A 64 -21.77 13.82 -21.23
N ILE A 65 -20.59 13.21 -20.98
CA ILE A 65 -19.31 13.81 -21.31
C ILE A 65 -19.09 13.68 -22.83
N SER A 66 -19.28 14.77 -23.53
CA SER A 66 -19.06 14.84 -25.00
C SER A 66 -17.56 14.86 -25.38
N ALA A 67 -16.65 14.56 -24.43
CA ALA A 67 -15.20 14.64 -24.59
C ALA A 67 -14.54 13.37 -24.04
N PRO A 68 -14.16 12.41 -24.90
CA PRO A 68 -13.57 11.12 -24.46
C PRO A 68 -12.31 11.27 -23.60
N ASP A 69 -11.52 12.32 -23.82
CA ASP A 69 -10.34 12.67 -23.04
C ASP A 69 -10.68 13.00 -21.57
N LEU A 70 -11.77 13.72 -21.34
CA LEU A 70 -12.24 14.02 -19.98
C LEU A 70 -12.88 12.78 -19.33
N GLU A 71 -13.63 12.00 -20.11
CA GLU A 71 -14.18 10.72 -19.61
C GLU A 71 -13.07 9.81 -19.10
N LEU A 72 -11.99 9.62 -19.86
CA LEU A 72 -10.87 8.80 -19.44
C LEU A 72 -10.26 9.30 -18.13
N ARG A 73 -10.08 10.59 -17.96
CA ARG A 73 -9.54 11.18 -16.72
C ARG A 73 -10.46 11.00 -15.53
N VAL A 74 -11.77 11.10 -15.72
CA VAL A 74 -12.77 10.81 -14.68
C VAL A 74 -12.65 9.34 -14.24
N LEU A 75 -12.59 8.41 -15.20
CA LEU A 75 -12.41 6.99 -14.92
C LEU A 75 -11.09 6.71 -14.17
N HIS A 76 -9.99 7.38 -14.55
CA HIS A 76 -8.72 7.24 -13.84
C HIS A 76 -8.80 7.75 -12.39
N ALA A 77 -9.41 8.91 -12.16
CA ALA A 77 -9.57 9.47 -10.82
C ALA A 77 -10.52 8.61 -9.97
N GLU A 78 -11.63 8.14 -10.53
CA GLU A 78 -12.56 7.23 -9.88
C GLU A 78 -11.89 5.90 -9.51
N THR A 79 -11.13 5.31 -10.42
CA THR A 79 -10.36 4.09 -10.16
C THR A 79 -9.48 4.25 -8.93
N TRP A 80 -8.72 5.35 -8.87
CA TRP A 80 -7.77 5.60 -7.79
C TRP A 80 -8.46 5.81 -6.45
N ALA A 81 -9.49 6.64 -6.43
CA ALA A 81 -10.26 6.88 -5.20
C ALA A 81 -10.91 5.60 -4.65
N ARG A 82 -11.51 4.77 -5.52
CA ARG A 82 -12.09 3.48 -5.12
C ARG A 82 -11.05 2.49 -4.63
N LEU A 83 -9.90 2.44 -5.29
CA LEU A 83 -8.81 1.54 -4.92
C LEU A 83 -8.32 1.81 -3.49
N TYR A 84 -8.17 3.09 -3.13
CA TYR A 84 -7.73 3.49 -1.80
C TYR A 84 -8.83 3.47 -0.73
N LEU A 85 -10.11 3.43 -1.13
CA LEU A 85 -11.23 3.15 -0.23
C LEU A 85 -11.43 1.66 0.05
N GLY A 86 -10.67 0.77 -0.61
CA GLY A 86 -10.85 -0.67 -0.48
C GLY A 86 -11.97 -1.26 -1.34
N ASP A 87 -12.66 -0.47 -2.18
CA ASP A 87 -13.71 -0.93 -3.11
C ASP A 87 -13.06 -1.46 -4.40
N VAL A 88 -12.23 -2.50 -4.23
CA VAL A 88 -11.28 -2.96 -5.26
C VAL A 88 -11.97 -3.57 -6.47
N GLU A 89 -13.07 -4.31 -6.30
CA GLU A 89 -13.84 -4.87 -7.42
C GLU A 89 -14.45 -3.79 -8.30
N LYS A 90 -14.99 -2.73 -7.69
CA LYS A 90 -15.52 -1.60 -8.48
C LYS A 90 -14.39 -0.80 -9.11
N ALA A 91 -13.25 -0.62 -8.41
CA ALA A 91 -12.07 0.01 -8.99
C ALA A 91 -11.60 -0.76 -10.25
N ASP A 92 -11.54 -2.09 -10.18
CA ASP A 92 -11.17 -2.97 -11.30
C ASP A 92 -12.13 -2.83 -12.48
N SER A 93 -13.43 -2.79 -12.23
CA SER A 93 -14.45 -2.60 -13.27
C SER A 93 -14.33 -1.24 -13.95
N VAL A 94 -14.08 -0.16 -13.18
CA VAL A 94 -13.87 1.18 -13.72
C VAL A 94 -12.56 1.26 -14.52
N ALA A 95 -11.48 0.62 -14.03
CA ALA A 95 -10.19 0.56 -14.72
C ALA A 95 -10.29 -0.21 -16.06
N GLU A 96 -11.08 -1.29 -16.12
CA GLU A 96 -11.34 -2.00 -17.38
C GLU A 96 -12.08 -1.11 -18.39
N ARG A 97 -13.04 -0.30 -17.94
CA ARG A 97 -13.70 0.68 -18.80
C ARG A 97 -12.73 1.73 -19.31
N ALA A 98 -11.85 2.24 -18.44
CA ALA A 98 -10.80 3.19 -18.83
C ALA A 98 -9.86 2.59 -19.88
N ARG A 99 -9.42 1.33 -19.68
CA ARG A 99 -8.59 0.59 -20.64
C ARG A 99 -9.30 0.45 -22.00
N ALA A 100 -10.55 -0.01 -22.00
CA ALA A 100 -11.32 -0.17 -23.24
C ALA A 100 -11.52 1.17 -23.99
N LEU A 101 -11.78 2.24 -23.25
CA LEU A 101 -11.92 3.58 -23.82
C LEU A 101 -10.60 4.04 -24.45
N SER A 102 -9.47 3.84 -23.77
CA SER A 102 -8.15 4.27 -24.23
C SER A 102 -7.65 3.54 -25.49
N GLU A 103 -8.23 2.39 -25.84
CA GLU A 103 -7.94 1.66 -27.10
C GLU A 103 -8.52 2.38 -28.34
N GLY A 104 -9.44 3.33 -28.15
CA GLY A 104 -10.04 4.10 -29.24
C GLY A 104 -9.05 4.97 -30.02
N SER A 105 -9.42 5.33 -31.24
CA SER A 105 -8.64 6.27 -32.06
C SER A 105 -8.75 7.68 -31.47
N GLY A 106 -7.65 8.26 -31.04
CA GLY A 106 -7.60 9.61 -30.44
C GLY A 106 -6.92 9.66 -29.09
N PHE A 107 -6.55 8.51 -28.54
CA PHE A 107 -5.74 8.39 -27.34
C PHE A 107 -4.29 8.08 -27.68
N SER A 108 -3.38 8.66 -26.90
CA SER A 108 -1.94 8.44 -27.03
C SER A 108 -1.52 7.10 -26.43
N ASP A 109 -0.30 6.65 -26.73
CA ASP A 109 0.29 5.50 -26.05
C ASP A 109 0.45 5.75 -24.55
N LEU A 110 0.64 6.99 -24.13
CA LEU A 110 0.72 7.35 -22.72
C LEU A 110 -0.65 7.20 -22.01
N ASP A 111 -1.76 7.58 -22.64
CA ASP A 111 -3.11 7.37 -22.09
C ASP A 111 -3.42 5.88 -21.90
N ARG A 112 -3.01 5.06 -22.88
CA ARG A 112 -3.13 3.60 -22.81
C ARG A 112 -2.26 3.02 -21.70
N ALA A 113 -1.01 3.50 -21.59
CA ALA A 113 -0.08 3.08 -20.55
C ALA A 113 -0.61 3.39 -19.15
N GLU A 114 -1.17 4.59 -18.94
CA GLU A 114 -1.76 4.98 -17.67
C GLU A 114 -2.97 4.12 -17.30
N SER A 115 -3.84 3.83 -18.27
CA SER A 115 -4.99 2.93 -18.05
C SER A 115 -4.56 1.52 -17.66
N LEU A 116 -3.53 0.98 -18.32
CA LEU A 116 -2.96 -0.33 -18.00
C LEU A 116 -2.29 -0.36 -16.63
N PHE A 117 -1.57 0.70 -16.27
CA PHE A 117 -0.96 0.85 -14.95
C PHE A 117 -2.01 0.79 -13.84
N ARG A 118 -3.09 1.58 -13.94
CA ARG A 118 -4.17 1.62 -12.95
C ARG A 118 -4.91 0.29 -12.83
N LEU A 119 -5.17 -0.36 -13.96
CA LEU A 119 -5.74 -1.72 -13.97
C LEU A 119 -4.79 -2.72 -13.30
N GLY A 120 -3.49 -2.61 -13.56
CA GLY A 120 -2.46 -3.41 -12.89
C GLY A 120 -2.51 -3.25 -11.36
N CYS A 121 -2.68 -2.02 -10.86
CA CYS A 121 -2.83 -1.75 -9.42
C CYS A 121 -4.06 -2.44 -8.84
N CYS A 122 -5.21 -2.41 -9.53
CA CYS A 122 -6.42 -3.12 -9.11
C CYS A 122 -6.18 -4.65 -9.11
N ARG A 123 -5.56 -5.21 -10.16
CA ARG A 123 -5.25 -6.65 -10.26
C ARG A 123 -4.31 -7.12 -9.15
N LEU A 124 -3.31 -6.31 -8.80
CA LEU A 124 -2.43 -6.62 -7.68
C LEU A 124 -3.19 -6.66 -6.35
N LYS A 125 -4.06 -5.69 -6.08
CA LYS A 125 -4.90 -5.68 -4.88
C LYS A 125 -5.89 -6.85 -4.82
N LEU A 126 -6.33 -7.35 -5.97
CA LEU A 126 -7.13 -8.58 -6.09
C LEU A 126 -6.26 -9.86 -6.09
N THR A 127 -5.00 -9.78 -5.70
CA THR A 127 -4.04 -10.91 -5.67
C THR A 127 -3.79 -11.59 -7.03
N ARG A 128 -4.20 -10.95 -8.14
CA ARG A 128 -3.98 -11.44 -9.51
C ARG A 128 -2.60 -11.01 -10.03
N VAL A 129 -1.56 -11.45 -9.32
CA VAL A 129 -0.19 -10.94 -9.45
C VAL A 129 0.36 -11.10 -10.88
N THR A 130 0.24 -12.27 -11.49
CA THR A 130 0.73 -12.55 -12.86
C THR A 130 0.06 -11.64 -13.90
N ASN A 131 -1.24 -11.37 -13.72
CA ASN A 131 -1.96 -10.47 -14.61
C ASN A 131 -1.47 -9.02 -14.43
N ALA A 132 -1.23 -8.58 -13.19
CA ALA A 132 -0.66 -7.26 -12.90
C ALA A 132 0.72 -7.08 -13.55
N VAL A 133 1.64 -8.06 -13.42
CA VAL A 133 2.97 -8.02 -14.06
C VAL A 133 2.85 -7.85 -15.59
N SER A 134 1.92 -8.58 -16.24
CA SER A 134 1.71 -8.47 -17.68
C SER A 134 1.24 -7.07 -18.09
N LEU A 135 0.29 -6.48 -17.33
CA LEU A 135 -0.22 -5.12 -17.56
C LEU A 135 0.86 -4.07 -17.36
N TYR A 136 1.64 -4.16 -16.29
CA TYR A 136 2.77 -3.26 -16.04
C TYR A 136 3.84 -3.35 -17.12
N THR A 137 4.15 -4.56 -17.59
CA THR A 137 5.12 -4.76 -18.66
C THR A 137 4.68 -4.07 -19.96
N LEU A 138 3.39 -4.12 -20.27
CA LEU A 138 2.85 -3.41 -21.43
C LEU A 138 2.82 -1.89 -21.21
N ALA A 139 2.44 -1.42 -20.01
CA ALA A 139 2.46 0.00 -19.67
C ALA A 139 3.87 0.60 -19.80
N LEU A 140 4.90 -0.11 -19.32
CA LEU A 140 6.30 0.31 -19.46
C LEU A 140 6.72 0.51 -20.92
N ARG A 141 6.33 -0.40 -21.82
CA ARG A 141 6.64 -0.30 -23.26
C ARG A 141 5.95 0.90 -23.90
N LEU A 142 4.67 1.13 -23.60
CA LEU A 142 3.90 2.20 -24.21
C LEU A 142 4.36 3.58 -23.71
N SER A 143 4.90 3.67 -22.50
CA SER A 143 5.35 4.95 -21.90
C SER A 143 6.80 5.33 -22.25
N GLU A 144 7.58 4.47 -22.96
CA GLU A 144 8.99 4.73 -23.29
C GLU A 144 9.23 6.07 -24.03
N ARG A 145 8.28 6.48 -24.87
CA ARG A 145 8.39 7.70 -25.69
C ARG A 145 7.57 8.86 -25.14
N GLY A 146 7.08 8.75 -23.90
CA GLY A 146 6.18 9.73 -23.28
C GLY A 146 6.88 10.98 -22.72
N GLY A 147 8.20 11.14 -22.90
CA GLY A 147 8.97 12.23 -22.28
C GLY A 147 8.90 12.16 -20.76
N THR A 148 9.00 13.29 -20.06
CA THR A 148 9.02 13.37 -18.59
C THR A 148 7.79 12.72 -17.95
N GLU A 149 6.60 12.86 -18.53
CA GLU A 149 5.38 12.21 -18.01
C GLU A 149 5.44 10.68 -18.22
N GLY A 150 6.00 10.22 -19.33
CA GLY A 150 6.28 8.81 -19.58
C GLY A 150 7.27 8.25 -18.56
N ASP A 151 8.35 8.97 -18.28
CA ASP A 151 9.37 8.57 -17.30
C ASP A 151 8.79 8.52 -15.88
N ARG A 152 7.91 9.48 -15.53
CA ARG A 152 7.18 9.43 -14.25
C ARG A 152 6.30 8.20 -14.15
N LEU A 153 5.50 7.92 -15.17
CA LEU A 153 4.66 6.72 -15.19
C LEU A 153 5.48 5.44 -15.16
N ARG A 154 6.62 5.40 -15.85
CA ARG A 154 7.55 4.25 -15.80
C ARG A 154 8.11 4.04 -14.40
N ALA A 155 8.56 5.10 -13.72
CA ALA A 155 9.06 5.00 -12.36
C ALA A 155 8.01 4.42 -11.40
N GLN A 156 6.77 4.91 -11.46
CA GLN A 156 5.65 4.36 -10.70
C GLN A 156 5.38 2.89 -11.06
N THR A 157 5.39 2.57 -12.36
CA THR A 157 5.10 1.21 -12.83
C THR A 157 6.18 0.22 -12.38
N PHE A 158 7.45 0.60 -12.40
CA PHE A 158 8.55 -0.22 -11.86
C PHE A 158 8.38 -0.45 -10.36
N GLU A 159 8.04 0.58 -9.59
CA GLU A 159 7.80 0.45 -8.15
C GLU A 159 6.68 -0.56 -7.86
N TRP A 160 5.54 -0.49 -8.57
CA TRP A 160 4.44 -1.42 -8.38
C TRP A 160 4.74 -2.82 -8.93
N ARG A 161 5.48 -2.95 -10.02
CA ARG A 161 5.88 -4.26 -10.53
C ARG A 161 6.91 -4.94 -9.63
N SER A 162 7.80 -4.17 -8.99
CA SER A 162 8.69 -4.67 -7.94
C SER A 162 7.92 -5.33 -6.80
N ARG A 163 6.80 -4.74 -6.36
CA ARG A 163 5.92 -5.37 -5.36
C ARG A 163 5.34 -6.71 -5.84
N CYS A 164 4.97 -6.80 -7.12
CA CYS A 164 4.52 -8.07 -7.69
C CYS A 164 5.61 -9.14 -7.62
N TYR A 165 6.83 -8.80 -8.03
CA TYR A 165 7.96 -9.72 -7.98
C TYR A 165 8.32 -10.14 -6.57
N GLN A 166 8.18 -9.26 -5.56
CA GLN A 166 8.35 -9.64 -4.15
C GLN A 166 7.32 -10.69 -3.71
N LEU A 167 6.05 -10.53 -4.12
CA LEU A 167 5.00 -11.52 -3.82
C LEU A 167 5.27 -12.87 -4.52
N GLN A 168 5.92 -12.85 -5.68
CA GLN A 168 6.36 -14.05 -6.41
C GLN A 168 7.71 -14.58 -5.92
N ARG A 169 8.36 -13.89 -4.96
CA ARG A 169 9.72 -14.17 -4.46
C ARG A 169 10.81 -14.10 -5.54
N GLU A 170 10.54 -13.38 -6.61
CA GLU A 170 11.50 -13.08 -7.67
C GLU A 170 12.37 -11.88 -7.27
N TRP A 171 13.24 -12.08 -6.27
CA TRP A 171 13.95 -11.00 -5.58
C TRP A 171 14.85 -10.19 -6.49
N GLU A 172 15.51 -10.83 -7.46
CA GLU A 172 16.39 -10.15 -8.42
C GLU A 172 15.61 -9.22 -9.34
N ALA A 173 14.48 -9.70 -9.86
CA ALA A 173 13.59 -8.89 -10.69
C ALA A 173 12.98 -7.72 -9.88
N ALA A 174 12.61 -7.97 -8.62
CA ALA A 174 12.12 -6.94 -7.73
C ALA A 174 13.16 -5.84 -7.47
N GLU A 175 14.42 -6.20 -7.28
CA GLU A 175 15.53 -5.27 -7.06
C GLU A 175 15.81 -4.43 -8.30
N ILE A 176 15.89 -5.06 -9.48
CA ILE A 176 16.07 -4.36 -10.76
C ILE A 176 15.00 -3.29 -10.96
N ASP A 177 13.75 -3.64 -10.75
CA ASP A 177 12.64 -2.72 -10.91
C ASP A 177 12.68 -1.58 -9.86
N ALA A 178 12.97 -1.90 -8.59
CA ALA A 178 13.09 -0.89 -7.55
C ALA A 178 14.20 0.13 -7.87
N HIS A 179 15.37 -0.32 -8.32
CA HIS A 179 16.47 0.56 -8.75
C HIS A 179 16.11 1.38 -10.00
N SER A 180 15.45 0.76 -10.99
CA SER A 180 14.99 1.47 -12.19
C SER A 180 14.01 2.60 -11.83
N SER A 181 13.16 2.37 -10.84
CA SER A 181 12.26 3.42 -10.31
C SER A 181 13.04 4.57 -9.67
N VAL A 182 14.06 4.27 -8.84
CA VAL A 182 14.92 5.29 -8.23
C VAL A 182 15.64 6.12 -9.29
N GLU A 183 16.25 5.49 -10.28
CA GLU A 183 16.98 6.18 -11.35
C GLU A 183 16.09 7.16 -12.12
N LEU A 184 14.90 6.73 -12.51
CA LEU A 184 13.95 7.59 -13.21
C LEU A 184 13.44 8.73 -12.33
N ALA A 185 13.09 8.46 -11.07
CA ALA A 185 12.63 9.48 -10.14
C ALA A 185 13.71 10.58 -9.94
N GLN A 186 14.99 10.19 -9.83
CA GLN A 186 16.11 11.12 -9.76
C GLN A 186 16.28 11.93 -11.05
N GLN A 187 16.17 11.29 -12.22
CA GLN A 187 16.29 11.96 -13.52
C GLN A 187 15.24 13.04 -13.72
N ILE A 188 14.01 12.80 -13.28
CA ILE A 188 12.91 13.77 -13.40
C ILE A 188 12.85 14.76 -12.22
N GLY A 189 13.66 14.56 -11.18
CA GLY A 189 13.69 15.42 -9.99
C GLY A 189 12.44 15.30 -9.09
N ASP A 190 11.77 14.14 -9.09
CA ASP A 190 10.58 13.90 -8.29
C ASP A 190 10.97 13.25 -6.95
N GLY A 191 11.20 14.07 -5.92
CA GLY A 191 11.66 13.62 -4.60
C GLY A 191 10.67 12.72 -3.86
N ARG A 192 9.36 12.86 -4.09
CA ARG A 192 8.36 11.99 -3.48
C ARG A 192 8.37 10.61 -4.11
N LEU A 193 8.46 10.55 -5.43
CA LEU A 193 8.58 9.29 -6.14
C LEU A 193 9.91 8.60 -5.81
N GLU A 194 11.01 9.37 -5.66
CA GLU A 194 12.28 8.82 -5.17
C GLU A 194 12.14 8.23 -3.77
N ALA A 195 11.43 8.89 -2.84
CA ALA A 195 11.19 8.36 -1.50
C ALA A 195 10.49 7.01 -1.52
N LEU A 196 9.42 6.87 -2.32
CA LEU A 196 8.69 5.61 -2.49
C LEU A 196 9.59 4.51 -3.10
N ALA A 197 10.37 4.85 -4.12
CA ALA A 197 11.29 3.91 -4.75
C ALA A 197 12.40 3.46 -3.80
N GLN A 198 12.99 4.38 -3.02
CA GLN A 198 13.99 4.05 -1.99
C GLN A 198 13.38 3.15 -0.89
N MET A 199 12.15 3.43 -0.45
CA MET A 199 11.45 2.56 0.49
C MET A 199 11.28 1.15 -0.10
N GLN A 200 10.98 1.05 -1.39
CA GLN A 200 10.86 -0.23 -2.08
C GLN A 200 12.20 -0.97 -2.14
N CYS A 201 13.30 -0.28 -2.42
CA CYS A 201 14.66 -0.85 -2.33
C CYS A 201 14.94 -1.39 -0.92
N SER A 202 14.56 -0.64 0.13
CA SER A 202 14.69 -1.10 1.51
C SER A 202 13.97 -2.42 1.77
N LEU A 203 12.70 -2.53 1.37
CA LEU A 203 11.89 -3.74 1.56
C LEU A 203 12.49 -4.96 0.83
N VAL A 204 12.90 -4.80 -0.42
CA VAL A 204 13.54 -5.89 -1.19
C VAL A 204 14.84 -6.33 -0.54
N THR A 205 15.67 -5.38 -0.13
CA THR A 205 16.99 -5.64 0.47
C THR A 205 16.87 -6.33 1.83
N GLU A 206 15.89 -5.94 2.65
CA GLU A 206 15.55 -6.63 3.90
C GLU A 206 15.21 -8.10 3.65
N ARG A 207 14.34 -8.37 2.68
CA ARG A 207 13.92 -9.73 2.32
C ARG A 207 15.07 -10.59 1.77
N ARG A 208 16.08 -9.97 1.17
CA ARG A 208 17.31 -10.65 0.74
C ARG A 208 18.30 -10.88 1.88
N GLY A 209 18.01 -10.40 3.08
CA GLY A 209 18.79 -10.67 4.28
C GLY A 209 19.91 -9.66 4.57
N ASP A 210 19.86 -8.45 3.99
CA ASP A 210 20.77 -7.35 4.31
C ASP A 210 20.04 -6.20 5.04
N PRO A 211 19.78 -6.32 6.35
CA PRO A 211 19.07 -5.30 7.10
C PRO A 211 19.88 -4.00 7.27
N LEU A 212 21.20 -4.02 7.13
CA LEU A 212 22.02 -2.82 7.21
C LEU A 212 21.86 -1.95 5.96
N LEU A 213 21.94 -2.58 4.78
CA LEU A 213 21.70 -1.89 3.52
C LEU A 213 20.23 -1.46 3.39
N ALA A 214 19.29 -2.28 3.87
CA ALA A 214 17.88 -1.93 3.93
C ALA A 214 17.64 -0.66 4.77
N ARG A 215 18.28 -0.55 5.93
CA ARG A 215 18.22 0.65 6.77
C ARG A 215 18.77 1.88 6.05
N PHE A 216 19.87 1.75 5.32
CA PHE A 216 20.43 2.85 4.53
C PHE A 216 19.40 3.40 3.51
N TYR A 217 18.74 2.52 2.77
CA TYR A 217 17.69 2.94 1.84
C TYR A 217 16.47 3.57 2.55
N ALA A 218 16.04 3.00 3.68
CA ALA A 218 14.94 3.54 4.47
C ALA A 218 15.22 4.93 5.04
N GLU A 219 16.42 5.17 5.58
CA GLU A 219 16.84 6.48 6.07
C GLU A 219 16.87 7.53 4.95
N ARG A 220 17.39 7.15 3.78
CA ARG A 220 17.36 8.03 2.61
C ARG A 220 15.93 8.36 2.17
N ALA A 221 15.06 7.35 2.14
CA ALA A 221 13.64 7.53 1.84
C ALA A 221 12.97 8.48 2.84
N ARG A 222 13.28 8.34 4.14
CA ARG A 222 12.75 9.21 5.19
C ARG A 222 13.11 10.68 4.98
N VAL A 223 14.38 10.97 4.71
CA VAL A 223 14.83 12.34 4.44
C VAL A 223 14.07 12.94 3.26
N LEU A 224 13.94 12.18 2.15
CA LEU A 224 13.21 12.63 0.97
C LEU A 224 11.73 12.86 1.26
N ALA A 225 11.07 11.97 2.01
CA ALA A 225 9.67 12.12 2.36
C ALA A 225 9.44 13.37 3.24
N SER A 226 10.29 13.56 4.25
CA SER A 226 10.25 14.71 5.15
C SER A 226 10.49 16.03 4.41
N ASP A 227 11.51 16.10 3.55
CA ASP A 227 11.85 17.30 2.75
C ASP A 227 10.70 17.68 1.77
N ASN A 228 9.93 16.71 1.33
CA ASN A 228 8.78 16.93 0.44
C ASN A 228 7.45 17.09 1.20
N GLY A 229 7.43 17.06 2.54
CA GLY A 229 6.23 17.15 3.36
C GLY A 229 5.26 15.97 3.15
N ASP A 230 5.76 14.81 2.71
CA ASP A 230 4.97 13.59 2.53
C ASP A 230 4.94 12.79 3.84
N HIS A 231 4.20 13.31 4.81
CA HIS A 231 4.11 12.73 6.14
C HIS A 231 3.50 11.33 6.16
N GLN A 232 2.64 10.99 5.18
CA GLN A 232 2.10 9.65 5.09
C GLN A 232 3.18 8.64 4.69
N THR A 233 3.97 8.94 3.67
CA THR A 233 5.11 8.08 3.28
C THR A 233 6.15 8.05 4.40
N GLU A 234 6.43 9.17 5.06
CA GLU A 234 7.34 9.24 6.20
C GLU A 234 6.90 8.31 7.34
N ALA A 235 5.62 8.28 7.69
CA ALA A 235 5.08 7.39 8.73
C ALA A 235 5.30 5.90 8.39
N ARG A 236 5.07 5.51 7.13
CA ARG A 236 5.31 4.15 6.65
C ARG A 236 6.79 3.77 6.69
N ILE A 237 7.67 4.68 6.32
CA ILE A 237 9.11 4.47 6.38
C ILE A 237 9.58 4.33 7.84
N LEU A 238 9.06 5.15 8.75
CA LEU A 238 9.34 5.05 10.18
C LEU A 238 8.89 3.69 10.75
N ASN A 239 7.74 3.17 10.33
CA ASN A 239 7.31 1.82 10.70
C ASN A 239 8.31 0.74 10.19
N ASN A 240 8.80 0.86 8.96
CA ASN A 240 9.80 -0.05 8.42
C ASN A 240 11.15 0.07 9.16
N LEU A 241 11.59 1.29 9.48
CA LEU A 241 12.78 1.54 10.28
C LEU A 241 12.68 0.92 11.67
N GLY A 242 11.47 0.92 12.26
CA GLY A 242 11.20 0.23 13.52
C GLY A 242 11.44 -1.27 13.40
N GLY A 243 10.93 -1.92 12.37
CA GLY A 243 11.17 -3.33 12.09
C GLY A 243 12.66 -3.64 11.87
N LEU A 244 13.34 -2.85 11.03
CA LEU A 244 14.76 -2.99 10.75
C LEU A 244 15.64 -2.80 12.00
N SER A 245 15.34 -1.80 12.83
CA SER A 245 16.06 -1.56 14.08
C SER A 245 15.92 -2.73 15.03
N TYR A 246 14.72 -3.35 15.10
CA TYR A 246 14.53 -4.57 15.88
C TYR A 246 15.38 -5.72 15.33
N LEU A 247 15.41 -5.95 14.01
CA LEU A 247 16.23 -6.99 13.38
C LEU A 247 17.73 -6.80 13.62
N LEU A 248 18.18 -5.56 13.76
CA LEU A 248 19.55 -5.19 14.06
C LEU A 248 19.90 -5.26 15.56
N GLY A 249 18.95 -5.68 16.41
CA GLY A 249 19.18 -5.81 17.85
C GLY A 249 19.09 -4.49 18.63
N GLU A 250 18.39 -3.49 18.08
CA GLU A 250 18.22 -2.14 18.65
C GLU A 250 16.75 -1.91 19.09
N PRO A 251 16.18 -2.69 20.04
CA PRO A 251 14.74 -2.64 20.33
C PRO A 251 14.26 -1.30 20.88
N GLN A 252 15.10 -0.55 21.57
CA GLN A 252 14.74 0.79 22.07
C GLN A 252 14.58 1.79 20.93
N VAL A 253 15.45 1.69 19.91
CA VAL A 253 15.36 2.50 18.68
C VAL A 253 14.12 2.10 17.89
N ALA A 254 13.83 0.80 17.79
CA ALA A 254 12.62 0.29 17.15
C ALA A 254 11.35 0.89 17.77
N VAL A 255 11.25 0.88 19.11
CA VAL A 255 10.13 1.47 19.85
C VAL A 255 10.01 2.97 19.59
N ALA A 256 11.13 3.70 19.49
CA ALA A 256 11.11 5.13 19.19
C ALA A 256 10.54 5.42 17.81
N TYR A 257 11.05 4.73 16.77
CA TYR A 257 10.53 4.87 15.40
C TYR A 257 9.06 4.52 15.27
N LEU A 258 8.60 3.43 15.91
CA LEU A 258 7.20 3.01 15.85
C LEU A 258 6.25 3.98 16.56
N LYS A 259 6.69 4.61 17.65
CA LYS A 259 5.91 5.67 18.30
C LYS A 259 5.82 6.94 17.44
N GLU A 260 6.91 7.30 16.78
CA GLU A 260 6.95 8.42 15.83
C GLU A 260 6.03 8.12 14.62
N ALA A 261 6.10 6.91 14.06
CA ALA A 261 5.21 6.45 13.00
C ALA A 261 3.73 6.56 13.39
N PHE A 262 3.39 6.08 14.57
CA PHE A 262 2.03 6.16 15.10
C PHE A 262 1.54 7.61 15.24
N ALA A 263 2.34 8.48 15.87
CA ALA A 263 1.98 9.87 16.07
C ALA A 263 1.77 10.59 14.72
N LEU A 264 2.67 10.38 13.77
CA LEU A 264 2.59 10.99 12.44
C LEU A 264 1.38 10.46 11.64
N SER A 265 1.06 9.16 11.75
CA SER A 265 -0.11 8.58 11.10
C SER A 265 -1.42 9.17 11.62
N LEU A 266 -1.51 9.43 12.93
CA LEU A 266 -2.67 10.11 13.52
C LEU A 266 -2.79 11.57 13.06
N ASP A 267 -1.66 12.27 12.96
CA ASP A 267 -1.63 13.67 12.53
C ASP A 267 -2.15 13.84 11.08
N VAL A 268 -1.82 12.89 10.22
CA VAL A 268 -2.33 12.87 8.84
C VAL A 268 -3.72 12.21 8.68
N GLY A 269 -4.33 11.74 9.77
CA GLY A 269 -5.65 11.10 9.77
C GLY A 269 -5.68 9.72 9.09
N ASN A 270 -4.57 8.98 9.11
CA ASN A 270 -4.48 7.64 8.55
C ASN A 270 -4.51 6.58 9.65
N ASP A 271 -5.73 6.18 10.03
CA ASP A 271 -5.96 5.17 11.07
C ASP A 271 -5.35 3.80 10.75
N ALA A 272 -5.26 3.44 9.48
CA ALA A 272 -4.67 2.17 9.06
C ALA A 272 -3.17 2.10 9.32
N ASP A 273 -2.43 3.12 8.87
CA ASP A 273 -0.98 3.21 9.12
C ASP A 273 -0.72 3.37 10.63
N ALA A 274 -1.60 4.09 11.37
CA ALA A 274 -1.53 4.18 12.83
C ALA A 274 -1.71 2.80 13.50
N ALA A 275 -2.72 2.04 13.12
CA ALA A 275 -2.93 0.69 13.65
C ALA A 275 -1.78 -0.25 13.32
N GLN A 276 -1.20 -0.16 12.12
CA GLN A 276 -0.03 -0.95 11.73
C GLN A 276 1.18 -0.62 12.61
N ALA A 277 1.45 0.65 12.88
CA ALA A 277 2.55 1.07 13.75
C ALA A 277 2.37 0.54 15.19
N VAL A 278 1.16 0.61 15.73
CA VAL A 278 0.84 0.06 17.06
C VAL A 278 0.94 -1.47 17.09
N SER A 279 0.51 -2.15 16.01
CA SER A 279 0.68 -3.61 15.86
C SER A 279 2.15 -4.01 15.82
N SER A 280 2.98 -3.27 15.06
CA SER A 280 4.42 -3.48 15.03
C SER A 280 5.07 -3.25 16.40
N LEU A 281 4.61 -2.25 17.15
CA LEU A 281 5.05 -1.98 18.51
C LEU A 281 4.69 -3.14 19.46
N ALA A 282 3.47 -3.69 19.33
CA ALA A 282 3.06 -4.88 20.08
C ALA A 282 3.98 -6.07 19.79
N GLN A 283 4.34 -6.30 18.54
CA GLN A 283 5.28 -7.36 18.14
C GLN A 283 6.66 -7.17 18.77
N VAL A 284 7.20 -5.95 18.77
CA VAL A 284 8.49 -5.65 19.41
C VAL A 284 8.43 -5.92 20.91
N HIS A 285 7.38 -5.47 21.60
CA HIS A 285 7.21 -5.73 23.03
C HIS A 285 7.10 -7.23 23.33
N LEU A 286 6.34 -7.99 22.54
CA LEU A 286 6.21 -9.42 22.69
C LEU A 286 7.56 -10.13 22.59
N ARG A 287 8.33 -9.81 21.56
CA ARG A 287 9.65 -10.39 21.34
C ARG A 287 10.70 -9.95 22.35
N CYS A 288 10.49 -8.82 23.02
CA CYS A 288 11.32 -8.35 24.15
C CYS A 288 10.89 -8.97 25.50
N GLY A 289 9.96 -9.91 25.53
CA GLY A 289 9.49 -10.56 26.76
C GLY A 289 8.60 -9.66 27.64
N ALA A 290 7.90 -8.70 27.02
CA ALA A 290 6.96 -7.81 27.71
C ALA A 290 5.51 -8.05 27.22
N PRO A 291 4.91 -9.24 27.53
CA PRO A 291 3.63 -9.63 26.97
C PRO A 291 2.46 -8.76 27.43
N GLN A 292 2.54 -8.13 28.61
CA GLN A 292 1.49 -7.20 29.06
C GLN A 292 1.44 -5.93 28.22
N LEU A 293 2.61 -5.37 27.87
CA LEU A 293 2.69 -4.23 26.97
C LEU A 293 2.26 -4.60 25.53
N ALA A 294 2.61 -5.83 25.10
CA ALA A 294 2.18 -6.33 23.80
C ALA A 294 0.64 -6.48 23.74
N GLU A 295 0.00 -6.98 24.80
CA GLU A 295 -1.46 -7.06 24.91
C GLU A 295 -2.11 -5.68 24.84
N GLU A 296 -1.59 -4.71 25.60
CA GLU A 296 -2.09 -3.34 25.61
C GLU A 296 -2.06 -2.73 24.21
N GLN A 297 -0.93 -2.81 23.52
CA GLN A 297 -0.76 -2.26 22.18
C GLN A 297 -1.61 -3.02 21.14
N ALA A 298 -1.71 -4.35 21.22
CA ALA A 298 -2.55 -5.12 20.32
C ALA A 298 -4.03 -4.77 20.47
N ARG A 299 -4.54 -4.62 21.69
CA ARG A 299 -5.92 -4.17 21.93
C ARG A 299 -6.16 -2.74 21.44
N HIS A 300 -5.16 -1.88 21.58
CA HIS A 300 -5.23 -0.52 21.04
C HIS A 300 -5.33 -0.55 19.50
N ALA A 301 -4.50 -1.33 18.81
CA ALA A 301 -4.59 -1.49 17.36
C ALA A 301 -5.96 -2.02 16.92
N LEU A 302 -6.53 -3.02 17.60
CA LEU A 302 -7.88 -3.51 17.34
C LEU A 302 -8.95 -2.43 17.54
N SER A 303 -8.79 -1.56 18.54
CA SER A 303 -9.74 -0.47 18.77
C SER A 303 -9.74 0.56 17.65
N ILE A 304 -8.57 0.86 17.06
CA ILE A 304 -8.44 1.74 15.89
C ILE A 304 -9.12 1.12 14.66
N LEU A 305 -8.99 -0.20 14.49
CA LEU A 305 -9.53 -0.93 13.35
C LEU A 305 -10.99 -1.40 13.54
N ALA A 306 -11.63 -1.09 14.67
CA ALA A 306 -12.95 -1.64 15.02
C ALA A 306 -14.03 -1.35 13.97
N GLU A 307 -14.01 -0.15 13.38
CA GLU A 307 -14.98 0.30 12.38
C GLU A 307 -14.48 0.09 10.93
N ARG A 308 -13.31 -0.50 10.75
CA ARG A 308 -12.65 -0.69 9.45
C ARG A 308 -12.77 -2.14 8.99
N ALA A 309 -13.83 -2.43 8.23
CA ALA A 309 -14.07 -3.77 7.69
C ALA A 309 -13.08 -4.18 6.58
N ASP A 310 -12.39 -3.21 5.98
CA ASP A 310 -11.49 -3.35 4.85
C ASP A 310 -10.05 -3.80 5.21
N TYR A 311 -9.67 -3.77 6.52
CA TYR A 311 -8.33 -4.15 7.00
C TYR A 311 -8.35 -5.54 7.65
N VAL A 312 -8.77 -6.55 6.88
CA VAL A 312 -8.97 -7.93 7.39
C VAL A 312 -7.65 -8.61 7.74
N ASP A 313 -6.63 -8.42 6.92
CA ASP A 313 -5.28 -8.96 7.10
C ASP A 313 -4.58 -8.34 8.32
N GLU A 314 -4.63 -7.02 8.48
CA GLU A 314 -4.06 -6.34 9.64
C GLU A 314 -4.76 -6.77 10.93
N ARG A 315 -6.09 -6.85 10.94
CA ARG A 315 -6.85 -7.32 12.09
C ARG A 315 -6.49 -8.75 12.46
N GLY A 316 -6.37 -9.63 11.47
CA GLY A 316 -5.93 -11.02 11.67
C GLY A 316 -4.53 -11.08 12.29
N ASN A 317 -3.58 -10.29 11.79
CA ASN A 317 -2.23 -10.20 12.34
C ASN A 317 -2.22 -9.68 13.79
N VAL A 318 -3.02 -8.66 14.10
CA VAL A 318 -3.14 -8.13 15.46
C VAL A 318 -3.71 -9.17 16.41
N HIS A 319 -4.74 -9.95 16.00
CA HIS A 319 -5.27 -11.07 16.78
C HIS A 319 -4.20 -12.14 17.05
N LEU A 320 -3.32 -12.46 16.08
CA LEU A 320 -2.20 -13.38 16.31
C LEU A 320 -1.22 -12.84 17.35
N VAL A 321 -0.88 -11.57 17.31
CA VAL A 321 0.02 -10.94 18.29
C VAL A 321 -0.62 -10.93 19.67
N LEU A 322 -1.90 -10.56 19.77
CA LEU A 322 -2.66 -10.57 21.01
C LEU A 322 -2.75 -11.99 21.61
N GLY A 323 -3.08 -12.99 20.78
CA GLY A 323 -3.13 -14.37 21.21
C GLY A 323 -1.80 -14.87 21.75
N ARG A 324 -0.68 -14.55 21.10
CA ARG A 324 0.67 -14.88 21.59
C ARG A 324 0.99 -14.18 22.91
N ALA A 325 0.64 -12.90 23.03
CA ALA A 325 0.83 -12.13 24.26
C ALA A 325 0.04 -12.73 25.43
N LEU A 326 -1.19 -13.19 25.19
CA LEU A 326 -2.03 -13.87 26.17
C LEU A 326 -1.46 -15.25 26.54
N LEU A 327 -0.97 -15.99 25.55
CA LEU A 327 -0.34 -17.29 25.77
C LEU A 327 0.92 -17.19 26.63
N ASP A 328 1.73 -16.15 26.45
CA ASP A 328 2.91 -15.90 27.27
C ASP A 328 2.56 -15.40 28.69
N GLN A 329 1.30 -15.02 28.92
CA GLN A 329 0.73 -14.72 30.23
C GLN A 329 -0.04 -15.91 30.82
N GLU A 330 0.07 -17.12 30.25
CA GLU A 330 -0.63 -18.35 30.68
C GLU A 330 -2.16 -18.25 30.59
N ARG A 331 -2.69 -17.35 29.78
CA ARG A 331 -4.13 -17.13 29.55
C ARG A 331 -4.58 -17.88 28.28
N GLU A 332 -4.46 -19.22 28.34
CA GLU A 332 -4.61 -20.12 27.19
C GLU A 332 -5.99 -20.07 26.51
N ASP A 333 -7.09 -19.98 27.29
CA ASP A 333 -8.44 -19.96 26.73
C ASP A 333 -8.75 -18.65 26.02
N GLU A 334 -8.18 -17.55 26.47
CA GLU A 334 -8.27 -16.25 25.79
C GLU A 334 -7.38 -16.24 24.53
N ALA A 335 -6.17 -16.77 24.62
CA ALA A 335 -5.27 -16.92 23.49
C ALA A 335 -5.92 -17.74 22.35
N MET A 336 -6.59 -18.83 22.66
CA MET A 336 -7.29 -19.65 21.67
C MET A 336 -8.39 -18.87 20.94
N LYS A 337 -9.14 -18.03 21.65
CA LYS A 337 -10.19 -17.19 21.03
C LYS A 337 -9.58 -16.20 20.02
N GLU A 338 -8.45 -15.62 20.37
CA GLU A 338 -7.75 -14.68 19.48
C GLU A 338 -7.17 -15.40 18.25
N PHE A 339 -6.59 -16.58 18.41
CA PHE A 339 -6.10 -17.38 17.28
C PHE A 339 -7.22 -17.85 16.35
N ALA A 340 -8.38 -18.21 16.91
CA ALA A 340 -9.56 -18.57 16.12
C ALA A 340 -10.13 -17.36 15.37
N ALA A 341 -10.12 -16.16 15.98
CA ALA A 341 -10.52 -14.94 15.33
C ALA A 341 -9.57 -14.60 14.14
N ALA A 342 -8.26 -14.78 14.33
CA ALA A 342 -7.28 -14.62 13.25
C ALA A 342 -7.53 -15.61 12.10
N GLU A 343 -7.74 -16.90 12.41
CA GLU A 343 -8.04 -17.93 11.40
C GLU A 343 -9.28 -17.57 10.57
N TRP A 344 -10.38 -17.19 11.24
CA TRP A 344 -11.62 -16.78 10.56
C TRP A 344 -11.41 -15.59 9.60
N LEU A 345 -10.66 -14.59 10.04
CA LEU A 345 -10.32 -13.43 9.20
C LEU A 345 -9.49 -13.83 7.99
N PHE A 346 -8.48 -14.67 8.17
CA PHE A 346 -7.61 -15.11 7.09
C PHE A 346 -8.29 -16.10 6.12
N GLU A 347 -9.27 -16.88 6.60
CA GLU A 347 -10.11 -17.71 5.76
C GLU A 347 -10.94 -16.85 4.79
N SER A 348 -11.48 -15.72 5.27
CA SER A 348 -12.23 -14.77 4.44
C SER A 348 -11.37 -14.13 3.34
N LEU A 349 -10.05 -14.02 3.56
CA LEU A 349 -9.08 -13.55 2.57
C LEU A 349 -8.63 -14.65 1.59
N GLY A 350 -8.90 -15.92 1.89
CA GLY A 350 -8.37 -17.05 1.13
C GLY A 350 -6.83 -17.12 1.12
N SER A 351 -6.17 -16.56 2.14
CA SER A 351 -4.70 -16.49 2.21
C SER A 351 -4.10 -17.67 2.96
N ALA A 352 -3.60 -18.65 2.21
CA ALA A 352 -2.99 -19.87 2.76
C ALA A 352 -1.83 -19.58 3.73
N SER A 353 -0.97 -18.60 3.42
CA SER A 353 0.16 -18.23 4.28
C SER A 353 -0.27 -17.62 5.63
N HIS A 354 -1.32 -16.79 5.63
CA HIS A 354 -1.86 -16.23 6.86
C HIS A 354 -2.59 -17.28 7.68
N MET A 355 -3.37 -18.16 7.06
CA MET A 355 -3.98 -19.30 7.74
C MET A 355 -2.93 -20.22 8.37
N ALA A 356 -1.84 -20.50 7.64
CA ALA A 356 -0.73 -21.28 8.18
C ALA A 356 -0.15 -20.69 9.47
N ALA A 357 0.00 -19.36 9.53
CA ALA A 357 0.47 -18.66 10.73
C ALA A 357 -0.50 -18.81 11.92
N ALA A 358 -1.82 -18.78 11.67
CA ALA A 358 -2.82 -19.02 12.71
C ALA A 358 -2.79 -20.46 13.22
N TRP A 359 -2.70 -21.44 12.32
CA TRP A 359 -2.58 -22.88 12.72
C TRP A 359 -1.30 -23.17 13.47
N MET A 360 -0.18 -22.55 13.12
CA MET A 360 1.06 -22.65 13.89
C MET A 360 0.88 -22.14 15.32
N ALA A 361 0.24 -20.98 15.48
CA ALA A 361 0.00 -20.39 16.80
C ALA A 361 -0.94 -21.25 17.66
N GLN A 362 -1.98 -21.83 17.06
CA GLN A 362 -2.84 -22.82 17.73
C GLN A 362 -2.06 -24.11 18.08
N GLY A 363 -1.21 -24.57 17.16
CA GLY A 363 -0.33 -25.72 17.38
C GLY A 363 0.62 -25.53 18.57
N ASP A 364 1.21 -24.33 18.69
CA ASP A 364 2.05 -23.96 19.85
C ASP A 364 1.25 -24.03 21.16
N LEU A 365 0.01 -23.54 21.15
CA LEU A 365 -0.86 -23.59 22.32
C LEU A 365 -1.19 -25.04 22.72
N TYR A 366 -1.61 -25.91 21.78
CA TYR A 366 -1.87 -27.31 22.07
C TYR A 366 -0.62 -28.07 22.53
N GLY A 367 0.55 -27.69 21.97
CA GLY A 367 1.84 -28.24 22.45
C GLY A 367 2.12 -27.89 23.91
N ARG A 368 1.83 -26.66 24.36
CA ARG A 368 1.94 -26.24 25.78
C ARG A 368 0.96 -26.97 26.67
N LYS A 369 -0.26 -27.27 26.19
CA LYS A 369 -1.24 -28.11 26.91
C LYS A 369 -0.88 -29.59 26.98
N GLY A 370 0.16 -30.03 26.28
CA GLY A 370 0.55 -31.43 26.16
C GLY A 370 -0.32 -32.26 25.20
N GLU A 371 -1.20 -31.60 24.42
CA GLU A 371 -2.06 -32.22 23.42
C GLU A 371 -1.29 -32.40 22.09
N LEU A 372 -0.29 -33.28 22.12
CA LEU A 372 0.70 -33.39 21.03
C LEU A 372 0.11 -33.82 19.69
N GLU A 373 -0.96 -34.64 19.67
CA GLU A 373 -1.62 -35.06 18.42
C GLU A 373 -2.31 -33.89 17.74
N ALA A 374 -3.03 -33.06 18.51
CA ALA A 374 -3.69 -31.85 18.00
C ALA A 374 -2.65 -30.82 17.48
N SER A 375 -1.58 -30.64 18.28
CA SER A 375 -0.47 -29.77 17.90
C SER A 375 0.16 -30.19 16.55
N LEU A 376 0.48 -31.49 16.41
CA LEU A 376 1.09 -32.04 15.20
C LEU A 376 0.16 -31.96 14.00
N ALA A 377 -1.15 -32.18 14.19
CA ALA A 377 -2.14 -32.02 13.10
C ALA A 377 -2.17 -30.59 12.54
N LEU A 378 -2.11 -29.59 13.41
CA LEU A 378 -2.10 -28.17 13.00
C LEU A 378 -0.79 -27.77 12.30
N TYR A 379 0.37 -28.25 12.77
CA TYR A 379 1.63 -28.02 12.08
C TYR A 379 1.67 -28.68 10.71
N ARG A 380 1.11 -29.90 10.55
CA ARG A 380 1.00 -30.55 9.23
C ARG A 380 0.10 -29.75 8.31
N ARG A 381 -1.07 -29.31 8.77
CA ARG A 381 -1.99 -28.47 8.00
C ARG A 381 -1.32 -27.17 7.56
N SER A 382 -0.54 -26.55 8.45
CA SER A 382 0.24 -25.37 8.12
C SER A 382 1.30 -25.66 7.06
N ALA A 383 2.04 -26.76 7.20
CA ALA A 383 3.07 -27.15 6.25
C ALA A 383 2.48 -27.48 4.86
N GLU A 384 1.34 -28.18 4.80
CA GLU A 384 0.62 -28.49 3.55
C GLU A 384 0.19 -27.21 2.85
N ALA A 385 -0.40 -26.24 3.56
CA ALA A 385 -0.81 -24.97 2.98
C ALA A 385 0.36 -24.13 2.44
N LEU A 386 1.56 -24.30 3.00
CA LEU A 386 2.77 -23.63 2.53
C LEU A 386 3.47 -24.40 1.41
N GLN A 387 3.22 -25.69 1.22
CA GLN A 387 3.78 -26.51 0.12
C GLN A 387 3.17 -26.17 -1.24
N ASP A 388 1.93 -25.67 -1.28
CA ASP A 388 1.31 -25.18 -2.52
C ASP A 388 1.95 -23.87 -3.02
N PHE A 389 2.79 -23.23 -2.21
CA PHE A 389 3.72 -22.22 -2.66
C PHE A 389 4.99 -22.91 -3.18
N ASN A 390 5.16 -23.00 -4.49
CA ASN A 390 6.41 -23.46 -5.11
C ASN A 390 7.58 -22.65 -4.53
N PHE A 391 8.43 -23.32 -3.78
CA PHE A 391 9.68 -22.77 -3.26
C PHE A 391 10.68 -22.62 -4.41
#